data_1c8b75a1ae40e22a311dfb9bff166966
#
_entry.id   1c8b75a1ae40e22a311dfb9bff166966
#
_cell.length_a   1.000
_cell.length_b   1.000
_cell.length_c   1.000
_cell.angle_alpha   90.00
_cell.angle_beta   90.00
_cell.angle_gamma   90.00
#
_symmetry.space_group_name_H-M   'P 1'
#
loop_
_entity.id
_entity.type
_entity.pdbx_description
1 polymer ?
#
loop_
_entity_poly.entity_id
_entity_poly.type
_entity_poly.pdbx_seq_one_letter_code
_entity_poly.pdbx_strand_id
1 'polypeptide(L)'
;ARVQDDGDSRNIDLPFSRVNHLKLTTHQELFGERFILSGDFGWQYNHREEWSAFHTHYDTQPLPERDPDKELEFRLHTFSASLRLRLLPTTTWEHTVGLDAQAQRNDIGGYTFLLPEYRRLTTGAYWLTMYRPSNRFMVSGGARYDLGRVRVAASTDPYLAEYLRRQGYGEEKVEAYKQRSVGADRTYGDYSLSAGIVWNPTPQHLVKVNLGRSFRLPGANELASNGVHHGTFRHEQGDPSLSSERGWQLDASYSFRRGALELTVSPFLSLFDNYIYLRPTGEWSVLPHAGQIYRYTGARVVFAGGEVTFDVPLPANLSYRLAGEYVYTRNRDERTALSFSPPASMRNTLTWERGRVRLYAEWQAIASQRRIARNEDETPGANLLHVGGSLRLHAL
;
A
#
# COMPACT_ATOMS: atom_id res chain seq x y z
N ALA A 1 27.86 4.70 -13.08
CA ALA A 1 27.46 6.01 -13.58
C ALA A 1 28.56 7.01 -13.21
N ARG A 2 29.11 7.73 -14.18
CA ARG A 2 29.96 8.89 -13.89
C ARG A 2 28.99 10.02 -13.54
N VAL A 3 28.99 10.42 -12.29
CA VAL A 3 28.42 11.70 -11.88
C VAL A 3 29.34 12.76 -12.50
N GLN A 4 28.90 13.41 -13.55
CA GLN A 4 29.52 14.65 -14.03
C GLN A 4 29.00 15.75 -13.13
N ASP A 5 29.74 16.08 -12.12
CA ASP A 5 29.46 17.21 -11.26
C ASP A 5 30.32 18.38 -11.78
N ASP A 6 29.71 19.25 -12.55
CA ASP A 6 30.26 20.56 -12.87
C ASP A 6 29.80 21.63 -11.86
N GLY A 7 29.00 21.21 -10.85
CA GLY A 7 28.48 22.08 -9.79
C GLY A 7 27.40 23.07 -10.20
N ASP A 8 27.24 23.35 -11.50
CA ASP A 8 26.36 24.37 -12.04
C ASP A 8 25.32 23.84 -13.04
N SER A 9 25.49 22.61 -13.51
CA SER A 9 24.58 22.01 -14.48
C SER A 9 23.20 21.73 -13.87
N ARG A 10 22.15 22.18 -14.54
CA ARG A 10 20.76 21.81 -14.29
C ARG A 10 20.23 20.77 -15.28
N ASN A 11 21.09 20.17 -16.06
CA ASN A 11 20.73 19.09 -16.97
C ASN A 11 20.31 17.87 -16.18
N ILE A 12 19.26 17.23 -16.65
CA ILE A 12 18.83 15.94 -16.13
C ILE A 12 19.46 14.89 -17.02
N ASP A 13 20.53 14.27 -16.51
CA ASP A 13 21.23 13.19 -17.21
C ASP A 13 20.56 11.84 -16.92
N LEU A 14 20.82 10.85 -17.80
CA LEU A 14 20.38 9.47 -17.58
C LEU A 14 21.14 8.83 -16.39
N PRO A 15 20.44 8.04 -15.54
CA PRO A 15 19.01 7.72 -15.58
C PRO A 15 18.12 8.78 -14.88
N PHE A 16 16.89 8.95 -15.38
CA PHE A 16 15.91 9.80 -14.73
C PHE A 16 14.48 9.25 -14.86
N SER A 17 13.58 9.71 -14.01
CA SER A 17 12.14 9.47 -14.12
C SER A 17 11.40 10.75 -14.44
N ARG A 18 10.40 10.66 -15.33
CA ARG A 18 9.48 11.75 -15.64
C ARG A 18 8.06 11.32 -15.29
N VAL A 19 7.37 12.13 -14.49
CA VAL A 19 5.98 11.86 -14.12
C VAL A 19 5.12 13.08 -14.41
N ASN A 20 4.10 12.92 -15.24
CA ASN A 20 3.06 13.90 -15.49
C ASN A 20 1.76 13.36 -14.91
N HIS A 21 1.13 14.13 -14.02
CA HIS A 21 -0.14 13.77 -13.41
C HIS A 21 -1.15 14.89 -13.63
N LEU A 22 -2.17 14.61 -14.44
CA LEU A 22 -3.31 15.50 -14.65
C LEU A 22 -4.52 14.92 -13.90
N LYS A 23 -5.23 15.79 -13.16
CA LYS A 23 -6.43 15.43 -12.42
C LYS A 23 -7.52 16.47 -12.66
N LEU A 24 -8.70 16.00 -13.08
CA LEU A 24 -9.91 16.80 -13.16
C LEU A 24 -10.96 16.15 -12.25
N THR A 25 -11.52 16.93 -11.33
CA THR A 25 -12.57 16.46 -10.43
C THR A 25 -13.68 17.49 -10.34
N THR A 26 -14.89 17.02 -10.16
CA THR A 26 -16.06 17.85 -9.87
C THR A 26 -16.82 17.26 -8.71
N HIS A 27 -17.34 18.11 -7.85
CA HIS A 27 -18.16 17.78 -6.71
C HIS A 27 -19.44 18.62 -6.78
N GLN A 28 -20.59 17.98 -6.65
CA GLN A 28 -21.90 18.63 -6.63
C GLN A 28 -22.65 18.18 -5.36
N GLU A 29 -23.36 19.12 -4.76
CA GLU A 29 -24.24 18.84 -3.63
C GLU A 29 -25.60 19.49 -3.85
N LEU A 30 -26.65 18.71 -3.54
CA LEU A 30 -28.02 19.17 -3.47
C LEU A 30 -28.51 18.99 -2.03
N PHE A 31 -28.90 20.10 -1.41
CA PHE A 31 -29.39 20.14 -0.04
C PHE A 31 -30.91 20.15 -0.02
N GLY A 32 -31.51 19.21 0.71
CA GLY A 32 -32.90 19.22 1.08
C GLY A 32 -33.04 19.37 2.59
N GLU A 33 -34.27 19.48 3.09
CA GLU A 33 -34.54 19.66 4.54
C GLU A 33 -33.97 18.51 5.39
N ARG A 34 -34.00 17.27 4.89
CA ARG A 34 -33.58 16.08 5.61
C ARG A 34 -32.68 15.14 4.80
N PHE A 35 -32.12 15.65 3.72
CA PHE A 35 -31.19 14.89 2.91
C PHE A 35 -30.11 15.77 2.29
N ILE A 36 -28.98 15.16 1.98
CA ILE A 36 -27.93 15.73 1.15
C ILE A 36 -27.60 14.69 0.08
N LEU A 37 -27.77 15.08 -1.19
CA LEU A 37 -27.31 14.27 -2.31
C LEU A 37 -25.99 14.84 -2.83
N SER A 38 -24.93 14.02 -2.81
CA SER A 38 -23.61 14.41 -3.29
C SER A 38 -23.21 13.54 -4.47
N GLY A 39 -22.61 14.15 -5.49
CA GLY A 39 -22.03 13.49 -6.66
C GLY A 39 -20.56 13.91 -6.82
N ASP A 40 -19.67 12.93 -6.91
CA ASP A 40 -18.25 13.13 -7.19
C ASP A 40 -17.91 12.44 -8.51
N PHE A 41 -17.27 13.17 -9.44
CA PHE A 41 -16.78 12.62 -10.69
C PHE A 41 -15.33 13.02 -10.86
N GLY A 42 -14.51 12.09 -11.32
CA GLY A 42 -13.09 12.32 -11.48
C GLY A 42 -12.53 11.62 -12.70
N TRP A 43 -11.59 12.29 -13.35
CA TRP A 43 -10.68 11.72 -14.31
C TRP A 43 -9.26 12.05 -13.91
N GLN A 44 -8.39 11.04 -13.96
CA GLN A 44 -6.97 11.18 -13.71
C GLN A 44 -6.20 10.53 -14.84
N TYR A 45 -5.15 11.19 -15.27
CA TYR A 45 -4.15 10.66 -16.19
C TYR A 45 -2.80 10.73 -15.52
N ASN A 46 -2.17 9.58 -15.36
CA ASN A 46 -0.79 9.47 -14.87
C ASN A 46 0.07 8.90 -15.99
N HIS A 47 1.06 9.66 -16.42
CA HIS A 47 2.06 9.26 -17.39
C HIS A 47 3.42 9.25 -16.69
N ARG A 48 3.94 8.04 -16.49
CA ARG A 48 5.25 7.81 -15.88
C ARG A 48 6.17 7.20 -16.91
N GLU A 49 7.35 7.76 -17.05
CA GLU A 49 8.44 7.27 -17.88
C GLU A 49 9.69 7.10 -17.01
N GLU A 50 10.44 6.03 -17.28
CA GLU A 50 11.77 5.82 -16.73
C GLU A 50 12.74 5.75 -17.91
N TRP A 51 13.79 6.55 -17.84
CA TRP A 51 14.78 6.73 -18.88
C TRP A 51 16.14 6.33 -18.35
N SER A 52 16.81 5.41 -19.06
CA SER A 52 18.19 5.01 -18.79
C SER A 52 18.91 4.75 -20.13
N ALA A 53 20.23 4.92 -20.17
CA ALA A 53 20.97 4.55 -21.36
C ALA A 53 20.66 3.09 -21.71
N PHE A 54 20.33 2.84 -22.99
CA PHE A 54 19.95 1.49 -23.42
C PHE A 54 20.97 0.46 -22.93
N HIS A 55 20.50 -0.49 -22.19
CA HIS A 55 21.23 -1.66 -21.76
C HIS A 55 20.28 -2.86 -21.78
N THR A 56 20.79 -3.98 -22.21
CA THR A 56 20.01 -5.21 -22.18
C THR A 56 20.69 -6.24 -21.30
N HIS A 57 19.87 -7.08 -20.66
CA HIS A 57 20.35 -8.21 -19.87
C HIS A 57 20.61 -9.45 -20.75
N TYR A 58 20.25 -9.37 -22.04
CA TYR A 58 20.46 -10.43 -23.03
C TYR A 58 20.75 -9.84 -24.42
N ASP A 59 21.74 -10.36 -25.08
CA ASP A 59 22.34 -9.83 -26.33
C ASP A 59 21.45 -9.94 -27.58
N THR A 60 20.32 -10.64 -27.46
CA THR A 60 19.37 -10.82 -28.56
C THR A 60 18.38 -9.67 -28.72
N GLN A 61 18.25 -8.81 -27.69
CA GLN A 61 17.34 -7.67 -27.72
C GLN A 61 17.91 -6.55 -28.61
N PRO A 62 17.21 -6.12 -29.66
CA PRO A 62 17.68 -5.04 -30.52
C PRO A 62 17.53 -3.68 -29.86
N LEU A 63 18.36 -2.72 -30.28
CA LEU A 63 18.15 -1.31 -29.90
C LEU A 63 16.81 -0.83 -30.46
N PRO A 64 15.93 -0.21 -29.60
CA PRO A 64 14.68 0.33 -30.08
C PRO A 64 14.86 1.44 -31.12
N GLU A 65 14.06 1.44 -32.19
CA GLU A 65 14.13 2.45 -33.26
C GLU A 65 13.70 3.84 -32.78
N ARG A 66 12.80 3.89 -31.80
CA ARG A 66 12.29 5.12 -31.19
C ARG A 66 12.58 5.13 -29.71
N ASP A 67 12.98 6.30 -29.18
CA ASP A 67 13.27 6.51 -27.78
C ASP A 67 14.14 5.38 -27.19
N PRO A 68 15.36 5.14 -27.70
CA PRO A 68 16.17 3.97 -27.33
C PRO A 68 16.52 3.94 -25.83
N ASP A 69 16.51 5.09 -25.18
CA ASP A 69 16.80 5.21 -23.75
C ASP A 69 15.53 5.20 -22.87
N LYS A 70 14.33 4.99 -23.44
CA LYS A 70 13.11 4.84 -22.68
C LYS A 70 12.98 3.42 -22.16
N GLU A 71 13.31 3.22 -20.88
CA GLU A 71 13.29 1.90 -20.24
C GLU A 71 11.88 1.41 -19.98
N LEU A 72 11.06 2.25 -19.31
CA LEU A 72 9.68 1.92 -18.94
C LEU A 72 8.74 3.10 -19.24
N GLU A 73 7.52 2.78 -19.65
CA GLU A 73 6.45 3.76 -19.80
C GLU A 73 5.12 3.18 -19.30
N PHE A 74 4.40 3.97 -18.50
CA PHE A 74 3.05 3.65 -18.02
C PHE A 74 2.12 4.82 -18.29
N ARG A 75 0.98 4.55 -18.95
CA ARG A 75 -0.07 5.52 -19.24
C ARG A 75 -1.37 5.04 -18.61
N LEU A 76 -1.61 5.51 -17.38
CA LEU A 76 -2.77 5.11 -16.59
C LEU A 76 -3.86 6.17 -16.65
N HIS A 77 -5.01 5.80 -17.18
CA HIS A 77 -6.26 6.54 -17.07
C HIS A 77 -7.13 5.94 -15.97
N THR A 78 -7.67 6.80 -15.11
CA THR A 78 -8.63 6.43 -14.06
C THR A 78 -9.85 7.34 -14.15
N PHE A 79 -11.02 6.77 -14.35
CA PHE A 79 -12.31 7.43 -14.24
C PHE A 79 -13.00 6.96 -12.96
N SER A 80 -13.56 7.86 -12.20
CA SER A 80 -14.28 7.55 -10.96
C SER A 80 -15.59 8.30 -10.90
N ALA A 81 -16.62 7.66 -10.35
CA ALA A 81 -17.92 8.26 -10.08
C ALA A 81 -18.41 7.76 -8.72
N SER A 82 -18.96 8.65 -7.90
CA SER A 82 -19.60 8.33 -6.63
C SER A 82 -20.88 9.13 -6.50
N LEU A 83 -21.98 8.47 -6.17
CA LEU A 83 -23.25 9.09 -5.80
C LEU A 83 -23.57 8.70 -4.37
N ARG A 84 -23.92 9.67 -3.54
CA ARG A 84 -24.17 9.48 -2.12
C ARG A 84 -25.41 10.25 -1.69
N LEU A 85 -26.38 9.53 -1.15
CA LEU A 85 -27.56 10.10 -0.53
C LEU A 85 -27.45 9.93 0.99
N ARG A 86 -27.24 11.04 1.68
CA ARG A 86 -27.22 11.10 3.14
C ARG A 86 -28.60 11.55 3.65
N LEU A 87 -29.23 10.72 4.47
CA LEU A 87 -30.53 10.93 5.06
C LEU A 87 -30.35 11.28 6.54
N LEU A 88 -31.03 12.34 7.00
CA LEU A 88 -30.99 12.87 8.34
C LEU A 88 -32.41 12.83 8.95
N PRO A 89 -32.97 11.63 9.24
CA PRO A 89 -34.34 11.49 9.70
C PRO A 89 -34.57 12.11 11.08
N THR A 90 -33.54 12.12 11.92
CA THR A 90 -33.53 12.72 13.26
C THR A 90 -32.16 13.29 13.58
N THR A 91 -32.00 13.97 14.70
CA THR A 91 -30.71 14.44 15.22
C THR A 91 -29.82 13.31 15.75
N THR A 92 -30.40 12.13 16.02
CA THR A 92 -29.71 10.96 16.56
C THR A 92 -29.36 9.91 15.52
N TRP A 93 -30.08 9.87 14.39
CA TRP A 93 -29.89 8.90 13.32
C TRP A 93 -29.43 9.58 12.04
N GLU A 94 -28.44 8.97 11.41
CA GLU A 94 -27.97 9.30 10.07
C GLU A 94 -27.85 8.02 9.26
N HIS A 95 -28.34 8.03 8.01
CA HIS A 95 -28.16 6.94 7.07
C HIS A 95 -27.53 7.47 5.79
N THR A 96 -26.63 6.71 5.20
CA THR A 96 -26.01 7.02 3.92
C THR A 96 -26.15 5.82 3.01
N VAL A 97 -26.71 6.03 1.83
CA VAL A 97 -26.70 5.04 0.73
C VAL A 97 -25.86 5.59 -0.39
N GLY A 98 -25.07 4.74 -1.02
CA GLY A 98 -24.22 5.22 -2.09
C GLY A 98 -23.92 4.16 -3.15
N LEU A 99 -23.50 4.67 -4.31
CA LEU A 99 -23.01 3.91 -5.45
C LEU A 99 -21.66 4.45 -5.87
N ASP A 100 -20.70 3.57 -6.11
CA ASP A 100 -19.39 3.93 -6.61
C ASP A 100 -19.07 3.14 -7.89
N ALA A 101 -18.33 3.76 -8.80
CA ALA A 101 -17.76 3.11 -9.96
C ALA A 101 -16.35 3.65 -10.24
N GLN A 102 -15.46 2.78 -10.66
CA GLN A 102 -14.12 3.16 -11.11
C GLN A 102 -13.72 2.31 -12.32
N ALA A 103 -13.25 2.97 -13.38
CA ALA A 103 -12.67 2.33 -14.56
C ALA A 103 -11.23 2.76 -14.72
N GLN A 104 -10.33 1.80 -14.92
CA GLN A 104 -8.90 2.02 -15.14
C GLN A 104 -8.45 1.36 -16.44
N ARG A 105 -7.54 2.03 -17.13
CA ARG A 105 -6.79 1.49 -18.25
C ARG A 105 -5.34 1.90 -18.14
N ASN A 106 -4.45 0.92 -18.13
CA ASN A 106 -3.01 1.12 -18.16
C ASN A 106 -2.44 0.54 -19.44
N ASP A 107 -1.85 1.39 -20.26
CA ASP A 107 -1.08 1.00 -21.43
C ASP A 107 0.42 1.12 -21.06
N ILE A 108 1.26 0.23 -21.60
CA ILE A 108 2.69 0.18 -21.30
C ILE A 108 3.53 0.47 -22.54
N GLY A 109 4.80 0.83 -22.33
CA GLY A 109 5.82 1.04 -23.34
C GLY A 109 7.22 0.95 -22.74
N GLY A 110 8.24 1.26 -23.56
CA GLY A 110 9.64 1.09 -23.19
C GLY A 110 10.18 -0.27 -23.61
N TYR A 111 11.49 -0.46 -23.43
CA TYR A 111 12.16 -1.70 -23.87
C TYR A 111 12.20 -2.77 -22.76
N THR A 112 11.85 -2.44 -21.52
CA THR A 112 11.80 -3.35 -20.38
C THR A 112 10.34 -3.63 -19.97
N PHE A 113 10.08 -4.82 -19.45
CA PHE A 113 8.78 -5.21 -18.94
C PHE A 113 8.79 -5.32 -17.41
N LEU A 114 7.90 -4.59 -16.75
CA LEU A 114 7.72 -4.68 -15.30
C LEU A 114 6.27 -5.03 -14.93
N LEU A 115 5.29 -4.37 -15.54
CA LEU A 115 3.87 -4.50 -15.24
C LEU A 115 3.10 -4.74 -16.54
N PRO A 116 2.13 -5.67 -16.58
CA PRO A 116 1.34 -5.90 -17.80
C PRO A 116 0.34 -4.77 -18.08
N GLU A 117 -0.08 -4.66 -19.35
CA GLU A 117 -1.25 -3.86 -19.71
C GLU A 117 -2.51 -4.43 -19.06
N TYR A 118 -3.37 -3.54 -18.56
CA TYR A 118 -4.63 -3.99 -17.95
C TYR A 118 -5.77 -3.00 -18.11
N ARG A 119 -6.99 -3.54 -17.97
CA ARG A 119 -8.23 -2.80 -17.77
C ARG A 119 -8.91 -3.33 -16.53
N ARG A 120 -9.40 -2.43 -15.69
CA ARG A 120 -10.13 -2.76 -14.46
C ARG A 120 -11.40 -1.93 -14.39
N LEU A 121 -12.52 -2.58 -14.08
CA LEU A 121 -13.77 -1.94 -13.75
C LEU A 121 -14.23 -2.44 -12.40
N THR A 122 -14.57 -1.53 -11.50
CA THR A 122 -15.17 -1.86 -10.20
C THR A 122 -16.42 -1.02 -9.99
N THR A 123 -17.45 -1.62 -9.42
CA THR A 123 -18.68 -0.94 -9.02
C THR A 123 -19.10 -1.45 -7.65
N GLY A 124 -19.73 -0.61 -6.85
CA GLY A 124 -20.21 -1.02 -5.53
C GLY A 124 -21.43 -0.22 -5.09
N ALA A 125 -22.28 -0.87 -4.31
CA ALA A 125 -23.39 -0.24 -3.61
C ALA A 125 -23.22 -0.43 -2.11
N TYR A 126 -23.54 0.59 -1.32
CA TYR A 126 -23.37 0.51 0.12
C TYR A 126 -24.48 1.24 0.88
N TRP A 127 -24.63 0.82 2.12
CA TRP A 127 -25.44 1.48 3.13
C TRP A 127 -24.62 1.61 4.42
N LEU A 128 -24.60 2.81 4.98
CA LEU A 128 -24.01 3.13 6.27
C LEU A 128 -25.08 3.69 7.19
N THR A 129 -25.00 3.40 8.47
CA THR A 129 -25.86 3.95 9.49
C THR A 129 -25.05 4.40 10.69
N MET A 130 -25.47 5.50 11.29
CA MET A 130 -24.88 6.03 12.51
C MET A 130 -26.00 6.38 13.48
N TYR A 131 -25.86 5.90 14.71
CA TYR A 131 -26.74 6.19 15.84
C TYR A 131 -25.98 6.89 16.94
N ARG A 132 -26.38 8.10 17.26
CA ARG A 132 -25.72 8.97 18.26
C ARG A 132 -26.75 9.39 19.32
N PRO A 133 -27.05 8.52 20.31
CA PRO A 133 -28.04 8.81 21.37
C PRO A 133 -27.57 9.90 22.32
N SER A 134 -26.28 10.17 22.39
CA SER A 134 -25.70 11.22 23.23
C SER A 134 -24.37 11.71 22.67
N ASN A 135 -23.86 12.83 23.18
CA ASN A 135 -22.53 13.35 22.84
C ASN A 135 -21.38 12.42 23.31
N ARG A 136 -21.70 11.42 24.15
CA ARG A 136 -20.71 10.50 24.73
C ARG A 136 -20.69 9.12 24.06
N PHE A 137 -21.71 8.79 23.29
CA PHE A 137 -21.86 7.45 22.75
C PHE A 137 -22.37 7.47 21.33
N MET A 138 -21.70 6.72 20.47
CA MET A 138 -22.06 6.54 19.06
C MET A 138 -21.85 5.09 18.64
N VAL A 139 -22.79 4.56 17.90
CA VAL A 139 -22.69 3.27 17.21
C VAL A 139 -22.79 3.52 15.71
N SER A 140 -21.99 2.83 14.94
CA SER A 140 -22.06 2.85 13.48
C SER A 140 -22.09 1.45 12.92
N GLY A 141 -22.68 1.29 11.74
CA GLY A 141 -22.71 0.04 11.02
C GLY A 141 -22.79 0.27 9.52
N GLY A 142 -22.34 -0.68 8.74
CA GLY A 142 -22.39 -0.59 7.28
C GLY A 142 -22.31 -1.93 6.59
N ALA A 143 -22.90 -1.96 5.40
CA ALA A 143 -22.80 -3.09 4.48
C ALA A 143 -22.54 -2.55 3.07
N ARG A 144 -21.74 -3.26 2.32
CA ARG A 144 -21.38 -2.95 0.94
C ARG A 144 -21.25 -4.23 0.13
N TYR A 145 -21.66 -4.18 -1.13
CA TYR A 145 -21.42 -5.22 -2.12
C TYR A 145 -20.70 -4.62 -3.31
N ASP A 146 -19.63 -5.26 -3.74
CA ASP A 146 -18.82 -4.81 -4.86
C ASP A 146 -18.72 -5.89 -5.93
N LEU A 147 -18.68 -5.44 -7.19
CA LEU A 147 -18.35 -6.22 -8.36
C LEU A 147 -17.13 -5.62 -9.04
N GLY A 148 -16.22 -6.47 -9.50
CA GLY A 148 -15.03 -6.01 -10.21
C GLY A 148 -14.61 -6.97 -11.29
N ARG A 149 -14.16 -6.44 -12.42
CA ARG A 149 -13.55 -7.21 -13.52
C ARG A 149 -12.15 -6.68 -13.78
N VAL A 150 -11.19 -7.58 -13.86
CA VAL A 150 -9.80 -7.29 -14.21
C VAL A 150 -9.45 -8.08 -15.45
N ARG A 151 -9.03 -7.37 -16.51
CA ARG A 151 -8.49 -7.96 -17.75
C ARG A 151 -7.03 -7.56 -17.86
N VAL A 152 -6.17 -8.52 -18.00
CA VAL A 152 -4.73 -8.35 -18.19
C VAL A 152 -4.36 -8.90 -19.54
N ALA A 153 -3.58 -8.14 -20.31
CA ALA A 153 -3.12 -8.58 -21.61
C ALA A 153 -2.01 -9.64 -21.48
N ALA A 154 -2.03 -10.65 -22.34
CA ALA A 154 -0.91 -11.55 -22.51
C ALA A 154 0.25 -10.82 -23.21
N SER A 155 1.48 -11.11 -22.83
CA SER A 155 2.68 -10.56 -23.43
C SER A 155 3.79 -11.60 -23.48
N THR A 156 4.50 -11.68 -24.59
CA THR A 156 5.65 -12.57 -24.78
C THR A 156 6.85 -11.79 -25.26
N ASP A 157 8.04 -12.23 -24.88
CA ASP A 157 9.30 -11.66 -25.33
C ASP A 157 10.06 -12.67 -26.21
N PRO A 158 10.02 -12.51 -27.56
CA PRO A 158 10.68 -13.43 -28.47
C PRO A 158 12.21 -13.35 -28.37
N TYR A 159 12.77 -12.20 -28.04
CA TYR A 159 14.21 -12.00 -27.89
C TYR A 159 14.74 -12.75 -26.66
N LEU A 160 13.99 -12.71 -25.56
CA LEU A 160 14.31 -13.51 -24.38
C LEU A 160 14.24 -15.01 -24.68
N ALA A 161 13.26 -15.46 -25.46
CA ALA A 161 13.19 -16.86 -25.90
C ALA A 161 14.41 -17.29 -26.69
N GLU A 162 14.87 -16.46 -27.64
CA GLU A 162 16.07 -16.71 -28.43
C GLU A 162 17.33 -16.77 -27.56
N TYR A 163 17.49 -15.80 -26.63
CA TYR A 163 18.58 -15.77 -25.66
C TYR A 163 18.65 -17.07 -24.85
N LEU A 164 17.55 -17.50 -24.26
CA LEU A 164 17.51 -18.71 -23.43
C LEU A 164 17.85 -19.98 -24.24
N ARG A 165 17.39 -20.07 -25.49
CA ARG A 165 17.81 -21.17 -26.41
C ARG A 165 19.30 -21.18 -26.67
N ARG A 166 19.89 -20.00 -26.92
CA ARG A 166 21.35 -19.87 -27.11
C ARG A 166 22.13 -20.27 -25.86
N GLN A 167 21.55 -20.05 -24.65
CA GLN A 167 22.14 -20.49 -23.39
C GLN A 167 21.94 -21.99 -23.12
N GLY A 168 21.26 -22.73 -23.99
CA GLY A 168 21.04 -24.16 -23.86
C GLY A 168 19.92 -24.60 -22.92
N TYR A 169 18.99 -23.68 -22.56
CA TYR A 169 17.83 -24.04 -21.79
C TYR A 169 16.82 -24.83 -22.62
N GLY A 170 16.18 -25.86 -22.00
CA GLY A 170 15.12 -26.63 -22.63
C GLY A 170 13.85 -25.81 -22.91
N GLU A 171 13.05 -26.22 -23.90
CA GLU A 171 11.87 -25.47 -24.37
C GLU A 171 10.84 -25.20 -23.25
N GLU A 172 10.65 -26.10 -22.32
CA GLU A 172 9.75 -25.87 -21.16
C GLU A 172 10.15 -24.61 -20.40
N LYS A 173 11.44 -24.43 -20.15
CA LYS A 173 11.98 -23.26 -19.45
C LYS A 173 11.91 -22.01 -20.33
N VAL A 174 12.21 -22.14 -21.61
CA VAL A 174 12.08 -21.05 -22.59
C VAL A 174 10.64 -20.54 -22.63
N GLU A 175 9.64 -21.42 -22.74
CA GLU A 175 8.23 -21.07 -22.78
C GLU A 175 7.78 -20.38 -21.47
N ALA A 176 8.22 -20.89 -20.31
CA ALA A 176 7.89 -20.31 -19.00
C ALA A 176 8.43 -18.89 -18.83
N TYR A 177 9.62 -18.59 -19.33
CA TYR A 177 10.26 -17.28 -19.12
C TYR A 177 9.96 -16.25 -20.22
N LYS A 178 9.78 -16.69 -21.47
CA LYS A 178 9.38 -15.76 -22.55
C LYS A 178 8.01 -15.14 -22.32
N GLN A 179 7.13 -15.84 -21.59
CA GLN A 179 5.80 -15.37 -21.23
C GLN A 179 5.92 -14.32 -20.14
N ARG A 180 5.96 -13.04 -20.50
CA ARG A 180 6.07 -11.90 -19.54
C ARG A 180 4.76 -11.62 -18.83
N SER A 181 3.64 -11.97 -19.43
CA SER A 181 2.30 -11.97 -18.84
C SER A 181 1.46 -13.08 -19.46
N VAL A 182 0.89 -13.93 -18.63
CA VAL A 182 0.03 -15.04 -19.08
C VAL A 182 -1.33 -14.56 -19.58
N GLY A 183 -1.68 -13.30 -19.31
CA GLY A 183 -3.02 -12.77 -19.52
C GLY A 183 -4.03 -13.30 -18.48
N ALA A 184 -5.07 -12.52 -18.22
CA ALA A 184 -6.17 -12.91 -17.35
C ALA A 184 -7.44 -12.13 -17.69
N ASP A 185 -8.60 -12.77 -17.56
CA ASP A 185 -9.92 -12.10 -17.57
C ASP A 185 -10.75 -12.68 -16.42
N ARG A 186 -10.84 -11.92 -15.33
CA ARG A 186 -11.43 -12.39 -14.07
C ARG A 186 -12.50 -11.42 -13.59
N THR A 187 -13.58 -12.00 -13.09
CA THR A 187 -14.67 -11.26 -12.42
C THR A 187 -14.75 -11.71 -10.97
N TYR A 188 -14.89 -10.74 -10.07
CA TYR A 188 -14.97 -10.93 -8.63
C TYR A 188 -16.20 -10.22 -8.10
N GLY A 189 -16.82 -10.79 -7.08
CA GLY A 189 -17.89 -10.13 -6.33
C GLY A 189 -17.86 -10.60 -4.89
N ASP A 190 -17.98 -9.66 -3.95
CA ASP A 190 -18.04 -9.98 -2.52
C ASP A 190 -18.63 -8.80 -1.74
N TYR A 191 -18.90 -9.05 -0.45
CA TYR A 191 -19.45 -8.06 0.45
C TYR A 191 -18.44 -7.61 1.50
N SER A 192 -18.61 -6.38 1.96
CA SER A 192 -17.92 -5.83 3.13
C SER A 192 -18.94 -5.44 4.19
N LEU A 193 -18.58 -5.63 5.45
CA LEU A 193 -19.39 -5.28 6.61
C LEU A 193 -18.56 -4.47 7.60
N SER A 194 -19.20 -3.58 8.33
CA SER A 194 -18.56 -2.85 9.43
C SER A 194 -19.52 -2.61 10.59
N ALA A 195 -18.98 -2.64 11.81
CA ALA A 195 -19.66 -2.20 13.02
C ALA A 195 -18.67 -1.47 13.91
N GLY A 196 -19.06 -0.34 14.47
CA GLY A 196 -18.18 0.49 15.30
C GLY A 196 -18.89 1.11 16.50
N ILE A 197 -18.11 1.30 17.55
CA ILE A 197 -18.54 1.98 18.78
C ILE A 197 -17.51 3.07 19.10
N VAL A 198 -18.02 4.26 19.46
CA VAL A 198 -17.22 5.32 20.07
C VAL A 198 -17.87 5.68 21.40
N TRP A 199 -17.10 5.64 22.47
CA TRP A 199 -17.57 5.90 23.81
C TRP A 199 -16.61 6.84 24.56
N ASN A 200 -17.16 7.95 25.04
CA ASN A 200 -16.47 8.95 25.87
C ASN A 200 -17.09 8.91 27.28
N PRO A 201 -16.71 7.98 28.18
CA PRO A 201 -17.28 7.89 29.52
C PRO A 201 -17.08 9.18 30.31
N THR A 202 -15.95 9.84 30.13
CA THR A 202 -15.62 11.16 30.64
C THR A 202 -14.88 11.99 29.59
N PRO A 203 -14.72 13.32 29.76
CA PRO A 203 -13.92 14.14 28.82
C PRO A 203 -12.46 13.70 28.65
N GLN A 204 -11.93 12.94 29.61
CA GLN A 204 -10.55 12.46 29.60
C GLN A 204 -10.39 11.12 28.90
N HIS A 205 -11.43 10.34 28.70
CA HIS A 205 -11.37 8.98 28.22
C HIS A 205 -12.12 8.84 26.90
N LEU A 206 -11.47 8.24 25.91
CA LEU A 206 -12.07 7.88 24.65
C LEU A 206 -11.78 6.40 24.34
N VAL A 207 -12.82 5.64 24.09
CA VAL A 207 -12.75 4.24 23.64
C VAL A 207 -13.37 4.15 22.26
N LYS A 208 -12.66 3.50 21.33
CA LYS A 208 -13.17 3.15 20.01
C LYS A 208 -12.97 1.66 19.78
N VAL A 209 -13.96 1.00 19.21
CA VAL A 209 -13.86 -0.39 18.78
C VAL A 209 -14.52 -0.51 17.42
N ASN A 210 -13.85 -1.13 16.46
CA ASN A 210 -14.38 -1.41 15.14
C ASN A 210 -14.18 -2.89 14.80
N LEU A 211 -15.20 -3.50 14.25
CA LEU A 211 -15.15 -4.81 13.62
C LEU A 211 -15.52 -4.66 12.15
N GLY A 212 -14.70 -5.14 11.25
CA GLY A 212 -14.93 -5.07 9.82
C GLY A 212 -14.65 -6.38 9.11
N ARG A 213 -15.42 -6.69 8.09
CA ARG A 213 -15.07 -7.64 7.05
C ARG A 213 -14.78 -6.87 5.78
N SER A 214 -13.60 -7.10 5.21
CA SER A 214 -13.16 -6.47 3.98
C SER A 214 -12.80 -7.50 2.93
N PHE A 215 -12.80 -7.06 1.67
CA PHE A 215 -12.22 -7.82 0.58
C PHE A 215 -11.47 -6.90 -0.38
N ARG A 216 -10.58 -7.49 -1.17
CA ARG A 216 -9.80 -6.81 -2.21
C ARG A 216 -9.69 -7.70 -3.45
N LEU A 217 -9.84 -7.11 -4.63
CA LEU A 217 -9.55 -7.79 -5.88
C LEU A 217 -8.04 -7.89 -6.08
N PRO A 218 -7.54 -8.99 -6.66
CA PRO A 218 -6.15 -9.09 -7.06
C PRO A 218 -5.76 -7.97 -8.04
N GLY A 219 -4.53 -7.49 -7.93
CA GLY A 219 -3.92 -6.56 -8.86
C GLY A 219 -3.52 -7.23 -10.17
N ALA A 220 -3.28 -6.45 -11.22
CA ALA A 220 -2.85 -6.98 -12.52
C ALA A 220 -1.49 -7.70 -12.43
N ASN A 221 -0.56 -7.17 -11.63
CA ASN A 221 0.71 -7.79 -11.32
C ASN A 221 0.54 -9.12 -10.56
N GLU A 222 -0.35 -9.15 -9.58
CA GLU A 222 -0.62 -10.35 -8.78
C GLU A 222 -1.19 -11.48 -9.64
N LEU A 223 -1.97 -11.13 -10.68
CA LEU A 223 -2.59 -12.10 -11.58
C LEU A 223 -1.65 -12.61 -12.67
N ALA A 224 -0.78 -11.77 -13.22
CA ALA A 224 -0.19 -12.10 -14.51
C ALA A 224 1.26 -11.65 -14.71
N SER A 225 1.93 -11.02 -13.76
CA SER A 225 3.33 -10.64 -13.92
C SER A 225 4.25 -11.86 -14.03
N ASN A 226 5.26 -11.78 -14.87
CA ASN A 226 6.39 -12.70 -14.93
C ASN A 226 7.63 -11.88 -15.32
N GLY A 227 8.11 -11.07 -14.39
CA GLY A 227 9.12 -10.07 -14.67
C GLY A 227 10.13 -9.88 -13.55
N VAL A 228 11.27 -9.34 -13.92
CA VAL A 228 12.33 -8.96 -13.00
C VAL A 228 12.07 -7.54 -12.49
N HIS A 229 11.99 -7.37 -11.20
CA HIS A 229 12.02 -6.08 -10.56
C HIS A 229 13.46 -5.74 -10.20
N HIS A 230 14.16 -5.09 -11.12
CA HIS A 230 15.61 -4.86 -11.03
C HIS A 230 16.01 -4.11 -9.75
N GLY A 231 15.24 -3.10 -9.34
CA GLY A 231 15.52 -2.33 -8.11
C GLY A 231 15.49 -3.15 -6.82
N THR A 232 14.92 -4.35 -6.84
CA THR A 232 14.82 -5.24 -5.69
C THR A 232 15.48 -6.60 -5.91
N PHE A 233 16.07 -6.84 -7.07
CA PHE A 233 16.68 -8.12 -7.47
C PHE A 233 15.77 -9.33 -7.25
N ARG A 234 14.49 -9.18 -7.63
CA ARG A 234 13.48 -10.23 -7.50
C ARG A 234 12.83 -10.53 -8.85
N HIS A 235 12.61 -11.81 -9.11
CA HIS A 235 11.75 -12.25 -10.19
C HIS A 235 10.34 -12.51 -9.63
N GLU A 236 9.38 -11.68 -10.01
CA GLU A 236 8.01 -11.74 -9.50
C GLU A 236 7.11 -12.47 -10.48
N GLN A 237 6.39 -13.48 -10.00
CA GLN A 237 5.42 -14.27 -10.77
C GLN A 237 4.01 -14.11 -10.20
N GLY A 238 3.07 -13.74 -11.07
CA GLY A 238 1.65 -13.70 -10.79
C GLY A 238 0.99 -15.09 -10.87
N ASP A 239 -0.23 -15.17 -10.35
CA ASP A 239 -1.08 -16.35 -10.45
C ASP A 239 -2.48 -15.94 -10.95
N PRO A 240 -2.86 -16.30 -12.21
CA PRO A 240 -4.17 -15.95 -12.77
C PRO A 240 -5.34 -16.66 -12.07
N SER A 241 -5.08 -17.63 -11.22
CA SER A 241 -6.10 -18.37 -10.46
C SER A 241 -6.46 -17.72 -9.13
N LEU A 242 -5.76 -16.65 -8.70
CA LEU A 242 -5.99 -16.01 -7.41
C LEU A 242 -7.46 -15.62 -7.22
N SER A 243 -7.99 -15.95 -6.06
CA SER A 243 -9.27 -15.47 -5.56
C SER A 243 -9.12 -14.10 -4.90
N SER A 244 -10.23 -13.39 -4.65
CA SER A 244 -10.21 -12.15 -3.89
C SER A 244 -9.64 -12.35 -2.49
N GLU A 245 -8.86 -11.38 -2.03
CA GLU A 245 -8.43 -11.33 -0.64
C GLU A 245 -9.63 -11.00 0.27
N ARG A 246 -9.74 -11.69 1.41
CA ARG A 246 -10.86 -11.55 2.35
C ARG A 246 -10.38 -11.71 3.79
N GLY A 247 -10.88 -10.86 4.66
CA GLY A 247 -10.52 -10.96 6.07
C GLY A 247 -11.46 -10.20 7.01
N TRP A 248 -11.43 -10.59 8.27
CA TRP A 248 -12.03 -9.89 9.39
C TRP A 248 -10.96 -9.13 10.15
N GLN A 249 -11.28 -7.92 10.56
CA GLN A 249 -10.40 -7.07 11.34
C GLN A 249 -11.14 -6.50 12.54
N LEU A 250 -10.54 -6.63 13.72
CA LEU A 250 -10.95 -6.00 14.96
C LEU A 250 -9.89 -4.98 15.35
N ASP A 251 -10.28 -3.73 15.42
CA ASP A 251 -9.46 -2.62 15.89
C ASP A 251 -10.06 -2.07 17.19
N ALA A 252 -9.23 -1.80 18.17
CA ALA A 252 -9.61 -1.06 19.35
C ALA A 252 -8.62 0.09 19.58
N SER A 253 -9.10 1.17 20.18
CA SER A 253 -8.24 2.27 20.60
C SER A 253 -8.77 2.83 21.91
N TYR A 254 -7.86 2.99 22.86
CA TYR A 254 -8.13 3.69 24.11
C TYR A 254 -7.20 4.89 24.19
N SER A 255 -7.80 6.07 24.43
CA SER A 255 -7.05 7.30 24.67
C SER A 255 -7.44 7.89 26.02
N PHE A 256 -6.43 8.28 26.80
CA PHE A 256 -6.56 9.04 28.04
C PHE A 256 -5.81 10.36 27.89
N ARG A 257 -6.48 11.47 28.23
CA ARG A 257 -5.89 12.81 28.21
C ARG A 257 -6.23 13.59 29.47
N ARG A 258 -5.19 14.11 30.15
CA ARG A 258 -5.35 14.99 31.29
C ARG A 258 -4.28 16.10 31.26
N GLY A 259 -4.68 17.30 30.83
CA GLY A 259 -3.76 18.38 30.53
C GLY A 259 -2.83 17.99 29.37
N ALA A 260 -1.53 18.05 29.60
CA ALA A 260 -0.51 17.64 28.63
C ALA A 260 -0.11 16.14 28.74
N LEU A 261 -0.67 15.41 29.71
CA LEU A 261 -0.50 13.96 29.79
C LEU A 261 -1.45 13.28 28.81
N GLU A 262 -0.91 12.49 27.90
CA GLU A 262 -1.69 11.73 26.92
C GLU A 262 -1.15 10.30 26.79
N LEU A 263 -2.07 9.33 26.81
CA LEU A 263 -1.79 7.92 26.53
C LEU A 263 -2.76 7.46 25.45
N THR A 264 -2.26 6.84 24.39
CA THR A 264 -3.09 6.12 23.43
C THR A 264 -2.53 4.71 23.22
N VAL A 265 -3.41 3.71 23.26
CA VAL A 265 -3.10 2.30 22.96
C VAL A 265 -4.08 1.82 21.93
N SER A 266 -3.58 1.27 20.83
CA SER A 266 -4.38 0.85 19.67
C SER A 266 -4.02 -0.57 19.23
N PRO A 267 -4.55 -1.62 19.89
CA PRO A 267 -4.40 -3.00 19.48
C PRO A 267 -5.27 -3.33 18.27
N PHE A 268 -4.83 -4.28 17.45
CA PHE A 268 -5.59 -4.83 16.34
C PHE A 268 -5.41 -6.34 16.19
N LEU A 269 -6.41 -6.97 15.58
CA LEU A 269 -6.38 -8.38 15.16
C LEU A 269 -7.03 -8.50 13.79
N SER A 270 -6.31 -9.07 12.82
CA SER A 270 -6.85 -9.37 11.49
C SER A 270 -6.71 -10.85 11.17
N LEU A 271 -7.79 -11.44 10.68
CA LEU A 271 -7.90 -12.85 10.32
C LEU A 271 -8.29 -12.94 8.85
N PHE A 272 -7.35 -13.34 8.00
CA PHE A 272 -7.59 -13.53 6.58
C PHE A 272 -7.84 -14.99 6.24
N ASP A 273 -8.89 -15.23 5.48
CA ASP A 273 -9.16 -16.54 4.86
C ASP A 273 -8.33 -16.73 3.60
N ASN A 274 -8.07 -15.62 2.91
CA ASN A 274 -7.23 -15.56 1.72
C ASN A 274 -6.52 -14.19 1.71
N TYR A 275 -5.25 -14.16 2.12
CA TYR A 275 -4.35 -13.00 2.07
C TYR A 275 -3.39 -13.16 0.91
N ILE A 276 -3.37 -12.22 -0.01
CA ILE A 276 -2.48 -12.27 -1.19
C ILE A 276 -1.16 -11.62 -0.82
N TYR A 277 -0.08 -12.39 -0.92
CA TYR A 277 1.26 -11.93 -0.61
C TYR A 277 2.30 -12.46 -1.59
N LEU A 278 3.46 -11.86 -1.58
CA LEU A 278 4.59 -12.24 -2.40
C LEU A 278 5.45 -13.26 -1.64
N ARG A 279 5.37 -14.53 -2.04
CA ARG A 279 6.00 -15.67 -1.38
C ARG A 279 7.37 -15.95 -1.98
N PRO A 280 8.47 -15.96 -1.19
CA PRO A 280 9.77 -16.41 -1.65
C PRO A 280 9.74 -17.92 -1.90
N THR A 281 10.13 -18.37 -3.09
CA THR A 281 10.05 -19.80 -3.48
C THR A 281 11.28 -20.59 -3.07
N GLY A 282 12.42 -19.95 -2.87
CA GLY A 282 13.74 -20.60 -2.72
C GLY A 282 14.38 -20.97 -4.05
N GLU A 283 13.68 -20.78 -5.17
CA GLU A 283 14.21 -21.00 -6.52
C GLU A 283 14.87 -19.71 -7.05
N TRP A 284 15.94 -19.87 -7.82
CA TRP A 284 16.63 -18.76 -8.47
C TRP A 284 16.22 -18.63 -9.92
N SER A 285 16.01 -17.40 -10.35
CA SER A 285 15.73 -17.10 -11.74
C SER A 285 16.94 -17.41 -12.62
N VAL A 286 16.68 -17.87 -13.84
CA VAL A 286 17.72 -18.01 -14.86
C VAL A 286 18.06 -16.70 -15.55
N LEU A 287 17.25 -15.66 -15.31
CA LEU A 287 17.49 -14.34 -15.89
C LEU A 287 18.65 -13.63 -15.19
N PRO A 288 19.49 -12.90 -15.92
CA PRO A 288 20.54 -12.09 -15.34
C PRO A 288 19.97 -11.06 -14.34
N HIS A 289 20.65 -10.84 -13.24
CA HIS A 289 20.29 -9.85 -12.20
C HIS A 289 18.90 -10.01 -11.58
N ALA A 290 18.28 -11.17 -11.71
CA ALA A 290 16.89 -11.41 -11.30
C ALA A 290 16.74 -11.91 -9.86
N GLY A 291 17.77 -12.51 -9.27
CA GLY A 291 17.73 -13.04 -7.91
C GLY A 291 16.75 -14.20 -7.72
N GLN A 292 16.19 -14.30 -6.53
CA GLN A 292 15.22 -15.34 -6.17
C GLN A 292 13.86 -15.08 -6.83
N ILE A 293 13.16 -16.17 -7.16
CA ILE A 293 11.78 -16.13 -7.65
C ILE A 293 10.83 -15.98 -6.47
N TYR A 294 9.94 -15.00 -6.58
CA TYR A 294 8.82 -14.77 -5.67
C TYR A 294 7.51 -14.96 -6.44
N ARG A 295 6.56 -15.64 -5.82
CA ARG A 295 5.25 -15.91 -6.43
C ARG A 295 4.12 -15.30 -5.61
N TYR A 296 3.21 -14.59 -6.27
CA TYR A 296 1.97 -14.14 -5.64
C TYR A 296 1.10 -15.35 -5.29
N THR A 297 0.68 -15.42 -4.04
CA THR A 297 -0.02 -16.59 -3.49
C THR A 297 -1.03 -16.13 -2.45
N GLY A 298 -2.19 -16.78 -2.39
CA GLY A 298 -3.15 -16.61 -1.31
C GLY A 298 -2.87 -17.57 -0.15
N ALA A 299 -3.03 -17.11 1.09
CA ALA A 299 -2.90 -17.94 2.29
C ALA A 299 -3.85 -17.50 3.40
N ARG A 300 -4.12 -18.42 4.36
CA ARG A 300 -4.79 -18.07 5.61
C ARG A 300 -3.80 -17.42 6.56
N VAL A 301 -4.10 -16.19 6.96
CA VAL A 301 -3.13 -15.38 7.70
C VAL A 301 -3.76 -14.74 8.93
N VAL A 302 -2.96 -14.61 9.98
CA VAL A 302 -3.25 -13.82 11.17
C VAL A 302 -2.25 -12.69 11.26
N PHE A 303 -2.78 -11.47 11.44
CA PHE A 303 -2.03 -10.32 11.93
C PHE A 303 -2.56 -9.98 13.31
N ALA A 304 -1.69 -9.73 14.26
CA ALA A 304 -2.05 -9.19 15.57
C ALA A 304 -0.97 -8.22 16.00
N GLY A 305 -1.35 -7.13 16.61
CA GLY A 305 -0.36 -6.15 16.99
C GLY A 305 -0.98 -4.93 17.64
N GLY A 306 -0.22 -3.86 17.67
CA GLY A 306 -0.72 -2.59 18.17
C GLY A 306 0.35 -1.54 18.24
N GLU A 307 -0.14 -0.34 18.50
CA GLU A 307 0.65 0.86 18.70
C GLU A 307 0.39 1.43 20.09
N VAL A 308 1.40 2.05 20.67
CA VAL A 308 1.30 2.82 21.90
C VAL A 308 1.98 4.16 21.73
N THR A 309 1.30 5.23 22.14
CA THR A 309 1.91 6.55 22.30
C THR A 309 1.68 7.05 23.72
N PHE A 310 2.70 7.62 24.31
CA PHE A 310 2.65 8.17 25.66
C PHE A 310 3.40 9.49 25.69
N ASP A 311 2.69 10.58 25.96
CA ASP A 311 3.22 11.92 26.10
C ASP A 311 3.06 12.36 27.55
N VAL A 312 4.17 12.77 28.19
CA VAL A 312 4.16 13.22 29.58
C VAL A 312 4.98 14.49 29.76
N PRO A 313 4.39 15.55 30.34
CA PRO A 313 5.15 16.72 30.77
C PRO A 313 6.01 16.38 31.98
N LEU A 314 7.24 16.82 31.95
CA LEU A 314 8.20 16.67 33.04
C LEU A 314 8.57 18.03 33.64
N PRO A 315 9.10 18.07 34.88
CA PRO A 315 9.64 19.32 35.45
C PRO A 315 10.71 19.98 34.56
N ALA A 316 11.02 21.24 34.83
CA ALA A 316 12.10 22.01 34.19
C ALA A 316 11.89 22.21 32.67
N ASN A 317 10.67 22.37 32.20
CA ASN A 317 10.29 22.55 30.79
C ASN A 317 10.66 21.35 29.89
N LEU A 318 10.72 20.17 30.46
CA LEU A 318 10.95 18.92 29.73
C LEU A 318 9.61 18.27 29.36
N SER A 319 9.59 17.55 28.28
CA SER A 319 8.52 16.60 27.91
C SER A 319 9.15 15.33 27.38
N TYR A 320 8.51 14.21 27.67
CA TYR A 320 8.93 12.91 27.17
C TYR A 320 7.82 12.30 26.35
N ARG A 321 8.17 11.75 25.18
CA ARG A 321 7.28 11.00 24.31
C ARG A 321 7.85 9.61 24.04
N LEU A 322 7.02 8.60 24.24
CA LEU A 322 7.23 7.24 23.79
C LEU A 322 6.26 6.95 22.63
N ALA A 323 6.77 6.41 21.54
CA ALA A 323 5.96 5.76 20.50
C ALA A 323 6.51 4.37 20.25
N GLY A 324 5.66 3.35 20.27
CA GLY A 324 6.06 1.96 20.07
C GLY A 324 5.05 1.23 19.19
N GLU A 325 5.53 0.28 18.40
CA GLU A 325 4.72 -0.52 17.49
C GLU A 325 5.23 -1.96 17.38
N TYR A 326 4.30 -2.86 17.19
CA TYR A 326 4.61 -4.27 16.92
C TYR A 326 3.54 -4.90 16.07
N VAL A 327 3.97 -5.70 15.08
CA VAL A 327 3.09 -6.52 14.24
C VAL A 327 3.56 -7.97 14.29
N TYR A 328 2.70 -8.82 14.80
CA TYR A 328 2.83 -10.26 14.72
C TYR A 328 2.14 -10.75 13.45
N THR A 329 2.82 -11.52 12.61
CA THR A 329 2.26 -12.17 11.43
C THR A 329 2.38 -13.70 11.54
N ARG A 330 1.38 -14.40 11.02
CA ARG A 330 1.43 -15.86 10.90
C ARG A 330 0.69 -16.35 9.68
N ASN A 331 1.40 -16.92 8.75
CA ASN A 331 0.85 -17.78 7.71
C ASN A 331 0.43 -19.11 8.36
N ARG A 332 -0.86 -19.39 8.39
CA ARG A 332 -1.41 -20.59 9.05
C ARG A 332 -1.20 -21.86 8.23
N ASP A 333 -1.03 -21.72 6.92
CA ASP A 333 -0.83 -22.85 6.01
C ASP A 333 0.62 -23.35 6.06
N GLU A 334 1.59 -22.47 6.08
CA GLU A 334 3.02 -22.80 6.21
C GLU A 334 3.52 -22.84 7.65
N ARG A 335 2.76 -22.29 8.61
CA ARG A 335 3.12 -22.14 10.02
C ARG A 335 4.35 -21.27 10.28
N THR A 336 4.66 -20.36 9.37
CA THR A 336 5.77 -19.39 9.45
C THR A 336 5.23 -17.98 9.66
N ALA A 337 6.10 -16.99 9.79
CA ALA A 337 5.72 -15.59 9.58
C ALA A 337 5.45 -15.33 8.09
N LEU A 338 4.88 -14.17 7.78
CA LEU A 338 4.82 -13.66 6.40
C LEU A 338 6.16 -13.05 6.00
N SER A 339 6.45 -13.08 4.71
CA SER A 339 7.57 -12.34 4.14
C SER A 339 7.44 -10.84 4.40
N PHE A 340 8.58 -10.18 4.58
CA PHE A 340 8.69 -8.73 4.82
C PHE A 340 7.97 -8.24 6.08
N SER A 341 7.75 -9.10 7.07
CA SER A 341 7.16 -8.70 8.36
C SER A 341 8.10 -7.75 9.09
N PRO A 342 7.64 -6.53 9.49
CA PRO A 342 8.50 -5.59 10.18
C PRO A 342 8.86 -6.06 11.60
N PRO A 343 10.05 -5.74 12.12
CA PRO A 343 10.38 -5.95 13.53
C PRO A 343 9.61 -4.98 14.42
N ALA A 344 9.59 -5.25 15.74
CA ALA A 344 9.13 -4.28 16.71
C ALA A 344 10.03 -3.04 16.69
N SER A 345 9.43 -1.87 16.84
CA SER A 345 10.17 -0.62 16.96
C SER A 345 9.63 0.26 18.09
N MET A 346 10.51 1.06 18.69
CA MET A 346 10.12 2.10 19.62
C MET A 346 10.98 3.35 19.43
N ARG A 347 10.36 4.48 19.66
CA ARG A 347 10.97 5.81 19.60
C ARG A 347 10.74 6.52 20.92
N ASN A 348 11.81 7.02 21.53
CA ASN A 348 11.81 7.74 22.79
C ASN A 348 12.36 9.14 22.55
N THR A 349 11.57 10.17 22.76
CA THR A 349 11.97 11.56 22.51
C THR A 349 11.90 12.35 23.81
N LEU A 350 13.00 12.91 24.24
CA LEU A 350 13.08 13.88 25.32
C LEU A 350 13.23 15.27 24.71
N THR A 351 12.30 16.16 25.00
CA THR A 351 12.31 17.54 24.51
C THR A 351 12.42 18.51 25.66
N TRP A 352 13.31 19.50 25.55
CA TRP A 352 13.38 20.65 26.43
C TRP A 352 12.99 21.90 25.64
N GLU A 353 12.03 22.67 26.16
CA GLU A 353 11.54 23.88 25.51
C GLU A 353 11.40 25.01 26.53
N ARG A 354 12.17 26.10 26.31
CA ARG A 354 12.10 27.30 27.15
C ARG A 354 12.15 28.55 26.30
N GLY A 355 11.07 29.31 26.35
CA GLY A 355 10.95 30.54 25.57
C GLY A 355 11.02 30.31 24.07
N ARG A 356 12.13 30.68 23.46
CA ARG A 356 12.34 30.57 21.99
C ARG A 356 13.20 29.37 21.59
N VAL A 357 13.77 28.68 22.55
CA VAL A 357 14.72 27.59 22.32
C VAL A 357 14.02 26.27 22.55
N ARG A 358 14.14 25.36 21.60
CA ARG A 358 13.73 23.96 21.72
C ARG A 358 14.93 23.07 21.39
N LEU A 359 15.21 22.11 22.26
CA LEU A 359 16.21 21.07 22.05
C LEU A 359 15.54 19.71 22.22
N TYR A 360 15.98 18.71 21.45
CA TYR A 360 15.50 17.35 21.63
C TYR A 360 16.60 16.31 21.40
N ALA A 361 16.43 15.19 22.10
CA ALA A 361 17.17 13.96 21.84
C ALA A 361 16.16 12.83 21.64
N GLU A 362 16.32 12.08 20.57
CA GLU A 362 15.46 10.96 20.22
C GLU A 362 16.31 9.69 20.07
N TRP A 363 15.91 8.64 20.78
CA TRP A 363 16.45 7.31 20.63
C TRP A 363 15.42 6.40 19.99
N GLN A 364 15.75 5.85 18.82
CA GLN A 364 14.96 4.84 18.12
C GLN A 364 15.63 3.49 18.27
N ALA A 365 14.88 2.52 18.81
CA ALA A 365 15.31 1.13 18.91
C ALA A 365 14.47 0.29 17.96
N ILE A 366 15.12 -0.48 17.09
CA ILE A 366 14.52 -1.42 16.15
C ILE A 366 15.01 -2.81 16.55
N ALA A 367 14.08 -3.71 16.86
CA ALA A 367 14.42 -5.07 17.24
C ALA A 367 14.99 -5.86 16.05
N SER A 368 15.74 -6.94 16.31
CA SER A 368 16.08 -7.91 15.27
C SER A 368 14.83 -8.63 14.79
N GLN A 369 14.69 -8.81 13.46
CA GLN A 369 13.63 -9.63 12.88
C GLN A 369 14.13 -11.07 12.75
N ARG A 370 13.65 -11.92 13.65
CA ARG A 370 13.93 -13.37 13.66
C ARG A 370 12.74 -14.23 13.29
N ARG A 371 11.56 -13.58 13.19
CA ARG A 371 10.34 -14.24 12.76
C ARG A 371 10.16 -13.99 11.27
N ILE A 372 10.70 -14.89 10.48
CA ILE A 372 10.82 -14.78 9.03
C ILE A 372 9.95 -15.81 8.31
N ALA A 373 9.65 -15.60 7.04
CA ALA A 373 9.06 -16.57 6.15
C ALA A 373 10.10 -17.65 5.78
N ARG A 374 9.63 -18.74 5.15
CA ARG A 374 10.55 -19.70 4.54
C ARG A 374 11.33 -19.01 3.41
N ASN A 375 12.63 -19.29 3.31
CA ASN A 375 13.54 -18.74 2.30
C ASN A 375 13.76 -17.20 2.40
N GLU A 376 13.64 -16.68 3.60
CA GLU A 376 13.94 -15.30 3.95
C GLU A 376 15.05 -15.27 5.03
N ASP A 377 15.88 -14.25 5.03
CA ASP A 377 16.98 -14.11 6.01
C ASP A 377 16.57 -13.24 7.21
N GLU A 378 17.15 -13.54 8.37
CA GLU A 378 17.02 -12.71 9.57
C GLU A 378 17.67 -11.35 9.37
N THR A 379 17.06 -10.31 9.94
CA THR A 379 17.60 -8.95 9.88
C THR A 379 18.04 -8.50 11.27
N PRO A 380 19.27 -7.98 11.44
CA PRO A 380 19.73 -7.47 12.73
C PRO A 380 18.93 -6.24 13.17
N GLY A 381 18.85 -6.05 14.48
CA GLY A 381 18.28 -4.85 15.07
C GLY A 381 19.22 -3.64 14.94
N ALA A 382 18.67 -2.46 15.15
CA ALA A 382 19.42 -1.20 15.10
C ALA A 382 19.03 -0.25 16.24
N ASN A 383 19.98 0.58 16.66
CA ASN A 383 19.75 1.71 17.55
C ASN A 383 20.23 2.99 16.87
N LEU A 384 19.33 3.97 16.77
CA LEU A 384 19.61 5.27 16.17
C LEU A 384 19.44 6.36 17.23
N LEU A 385 20.33 7.32 17.27
CA LEU A 385 20.25 8.50 18.13
C LEU A 385 20.20 9.74 17.25
N HIS A 386 19.17 10.53 17.45
CA HIS A 386 18.96 11.81 16.78
C HIS A 386 18.98 12.92 17.82
N VAL A 387 19.67 14.01 17.53
CA VAL A 387 19.66 15.22 18.35
C VAL A 387 19.38 16.42 17.46
N GLY A 388 18.63 17.37 17.97
CA GLY A 388 18.30 18.56 17.19
C GLY A 388 17.82 19.70 18.07
N GLY A 389 17.73 20.88 17.46
CA GLY A 389 17.26 22.06 18.13
C GLY A 389 16.71 23.10 17.16
N SER A 390 15.90 24.01 17.69
CA SER A 390 15.36 25.14 16.96
C SER A 390 15.37 26.41 17.83
N LEU A 391 15.62 27.52 17.18
CA LEU A 391 15.52 28.86 17.77
C LEU A 391 14.49 29.67 16.99
N ARG A 392 13.42 30.12 17.68
CA ARG A 392 12.42 31.02 17.07
C ARG A 392 12.93 32.45 17.12
N LEU A 393 13.30 33.01 15.97
CA LEU A 393 13.64 34.40 15.82
C LEU A 393 12.38 35.25 15.72
N HIS A 394 12.43 36.53 16.12
CA HIS A 394 11.35 37.46 15.82
C HIS A 394 11.29 37.66 14.30
N ALA A 395 10.08 37.65 13.71
CA ALA A 395 9.89 38.29 12.45
C ALA A 395 10.15 39.79 12.63
N LEU A 396 11.11 40.32 11.88
CA LEU A 396 11.35 41.73 11.75
C LEU A 396 10.17 42.38 11.03
#